data_469485df940bf8c81bad2d55c92958a0
#
_entry.id   469485df940bf8c81bad2d55c92958a0
#
_cell.length_a   1.000
_cell.length_b   1.000
_cell.length_c   1.000
_cell.angle_alpha   90.00
_cell.angle_beta   90.00
_cell.angle_gamma   90.00
#
_symmetry.space_group_name_H-M   'P 1'
#
loop_
_entity.id
_entity.type
_entity.pdbx_description
1 polymer ?
#
loop_
_entity_poly.entity_id
_entity_poly.type
_entity_poly.pdbx_seq_one_letter_code
_entity_poly.pdbx_strand_id
1 'polypeptide(L)'
;MSEDRHLIETPLSRTELLRGNFLHVVRDTVLMPNGAEATREYVLHPGAVMIIGLLDDGRVVLERQFRHPMQTVMIEFPAGKLDEGEDSLACAQRELLEETGYSAREWAFAGRLAPTVAYSDETIDIWFARSLTLGERQLDDGEFLDVFTATPAELRAWCFGGEVIDSKTLIGSMWLQNVQAGEWALQWKDAAASPLAGQSAP
;
A
#
# COMPACT_ATOMS: atom_id res chain seq x y z
N MET A 1 31.07 6.41 0.12
CA MET A 1 30.38 7.61 -0.47
C MET A 1 30.60 7.56 -1.96
N SER A 2 29.68 7.49 -2.56
CA SER A 2 28.90 6.68 -3.47
C SER A 2 29.52 6.66 -4.86
N GLU A 3 29.79 5.44 -5.33
CA GLU A 3 30.05 5.13 -6.73
C GLU A 3 28.99 5.72 -7.69
N ASP A 4 27.82 6.13 -7.15
CA ASP A 4 26.65 6.54 -7.92
C ASP A 4 26.53 8.05 -8.22
N ARG A 5 27.53 8.87 -7.86
CA ARG A 5 27.46 10.34 -8.10
C ARG A 5 27.17 10.73 -9.55
N HIS A 6 27.60 9.89 -10.48
CA HIS A 6 27.37 10.08 -11.92
C HIS A 6 25.94 9.80 -12.38
N LEU A 7 25.07 9.30 -11.48
CA LEU A 7 23.66 9.03 -11.72
C LEU A 7 22.72 10.02 -11.00
N ILE A 8 23.25 10.80 -10.04
CA ILE A 8 22.45 11.62 -9.16
C ILE A 8 22.17 12.98 -9.81
N GLU A 9 20.89 13.34 -9.90
CA GLU A 9 20.43 14.65 -10.31
C GLU A 9 20.33 15.58 -9.10
N THR A 10 20.62 16.86 -9.28
CA THR A 10 20.51 17.87 -8.20
C THR A 10 19.28 18.75 -8.44
N PRO A 11 18.29 18.77 -7.53
CA PRO A 11 17.14 19.67 -7.66
C PRO A 11 17.58 21.15 -7.62
N LEU A 12 17.08 21.96 -8.54
CA LEU A 12 17.33 23.41 -8.61
C LEU A 12 16.10 24.21 -8.18
N SER A 13 14.92 23.85 -8.67
CA SER A 13 13.66 24.53 -8.33
C SER A 13 12.47 23.61 -8.51
N ARG A 14 11.35 23.95 -7.83
CA ARG A 14 10.07 23.25 -7.96
C ARG A 14 8.96 24.23 -8.31
N THR A 15 8.08 23.81 -9.22
CA THR A 15 6.84 24.50 -9.58
C THR A 15 5.66 23.55 -9.37
N GLU A 16 4.63 24.02 -8.68
CA GLU A 16 3.35 23.30 -8.60
C GLU A 16 2.60 23.47 -9.93
N LEU A 17 2.21 22.37 -10.57
CA LEU A 17 1.46 22.36 -11.83
C LEU A 17 -0.05 22.18 -11.59
N LEU A 18 -0.43 21.35 -10.63
CA LEU A 18 -1.81 21.05 -10.27
C LEU A 18 -1.89 20.69 -8.81
N ARG A 19 -2.84 21.31 -8.11
CA ARG A 19 -3.32 20.88 -6.79
C ARG A 19 -4.81 20.64 -6.87
N GLY A 20 -5.18 19.37 -7.12
CA GLY A 20 -6.56 18.90 -7.09
C GLY A 20 -6.97 18.43 -5.69
N ASN A 21 -8.15 17.83 -5.58
CA ASN A 21 -8.60 17.19 -4.34
C ASN A 21 -7.78 15.92 -4.03
N PHE A 22 -7.29 15.23 -5.07
CA PHE A 22 -6.56 13.98 -4.95
C PHE A 22 -5.12 14.11 -5.48
N LEU A 23 -4.92 14.74 -6.64
CA LEU A 23 -3.61 14.83 -7.28
C LEU A 23 -2.87 16.09 -6.86
N HIS A 24 -1.60 15.94 -6.52
CA HIS A 24 -0.65 17.04 -6.37
C HIS A 24 0.51 16.82 -7.36
N VAL A 25 0.48 17.54 -8.48
CA VAL A 25 1.47 17.40 -9.57
C VAL A 25 2.46 18.54 -9.54
N VAL A 26 3.73 18.18 -9.60
CA VAL A 26 4.84 19.16 -9.58
C VAL A 26 5.77 18.97 -10.78
N ARG A 27 6.53 20.04 -11.08
CA ARG A 27 7.66 20.02 -12.00
C ARG A 27 8.89 20.53 -11.28
N ASP A 28 9.91 19.69 -11.21
CA ASP A 28 11.23 20.08 -10.74
C ASP A 28 12.13 20.40 -11.95
N THR A 29 12.92 21.48 -11.86
CA THR A 29 14.10 21.68 -12.70
C THR A 29 15.28 21.05 -11.97
N VAL A 30 16.05 20.22 -12.66
CA VAL A 30 17.18 19.48 -12.11
C VAL A 30 18.45 19.73 -12.93
N LEU A 31 19.59 19.72 -12.25
CA LEU A 31 20.90 19.66 -12.90
C LEU A 31 21.29 18.18 -13.04
N MET A 32 21.43 17.74 -14.28
CA MET A 32 21.87 16.37 -14.61
C MET A 32 23.38 16.19 -14.36
N PRO A 33 23.87 14.95 -14.22
CA PRO A 33 25.28 14.67 -13.97
C PRO A 33 26.23 15.20 -15.05
N ASN A 34 25.75 15.39 -16.26
CA ASN A 34 26.51 15.99 -17.38
C ASN A 34 26.55 17.51 -17.38
N GLY A 35 25.94 18.17 -16.37
CA GLY A 35 25.87 19.62 -16.24
C GLY A 35 24.75 20.31 -17.01
N ALA A 36 23.92 19.58 -17.75
CA ALA A 36 22.75 20.15 -18.43
C ALA A 36 21.53 20.21 -17.50
N GLU A 37 20.65 21.19 -17.71
CA GLU A 37 19.37 21.27 -17.01
C GLU A 37 18.31 20.41 -17.71
N ALA A 38 17.41 19.83 -16.92
CA ALA A 38 16.24 19.10 -17.41
C ALA A 38 15.05 19.29 -16.46
N THR A 39 13.86 18.87 -16.88
CA THR A 39 12.67 18.90 -16.03
C THR A 39 12.20 17.49 -15.69
N ARG A 40 11.59 17.35 -14.49
CA ARG A 40 10.94 16.13 -14.00
C ARG A 40 9.54 16.49 -13.52
N GLU A 41 8.54 15.85 -14.13
CA GLU A 41 7.14 16.02 -13.74
C GLU A 41 6.66 14.75 -13.06
N TYR A 42 6.05 14.89 -11.89
CA TYR A 42 5.57 13.73 -11.11
C TYR A 42 4.49 14.13 -10.11
N VAL A 43 3.83 13.12 -9.59
CA VAL A 43 2.82 13.23 -8.53
C VAL A 43 3.51 13.09 -7.17
N LEU A 44 3.26 14.04 -6.27
CA LEU A 44 3.59 13.90 -4.85
C LEU A 44 2.49 13.06 -4.18
N HIS A 45 2.90 12.05 -3.41
CA HIS A 45 2.00 11.12 -2.74
C HIS A 45 2.35 10.98 -1.25
N PRO A 46 1.36 10.92 -0.33
CA PRO A 46 1.64 10.79 1.11
C PRO A 46 2.26 9.45 1.51
N GLY A 47 2.25 8.47 0.63
CA GLY A 47 2.52 7.07 0.91
C GLY A 47 1.23 6.29 1.10
N ALA A 48 1.36 4.96 1.13
CA ALA A 48 0.24 4.05 1.31
C ALA A 48 0.68 2.80 2.06
N VAL A 49 -0.30 1.99 2.45
CA VAL A 49 -0.11 0.65 3.00
C VAL A 49 -0.86 -0.37 2.16
N MET A 50 -0.41 -1.61 2.19
CA MET A 50 -1.13 -2.79 1.70
C MET A 50 -1.09 -3.87 2.76
N ILE A 51 -2.21 -4.56 2.99
CA ILE A 51 -2.34 -5.51 4.07
C ILE A 51 -2.62 -6.93 3.53
N ILE A 52 -1.75 -7.88 3.88
CA ILE A 52 -1.95 -9.31 3.61
C ILE A 52 -2.50 -9.93 4.89
N GLY A 53 -3.83 -9.95 5.00
CA GLY A 53 -4.55 -10.53 6.14
C GLY A 53 -4.64 -12.04 6.03
N LEU A 54 -4.06 -12.76 6.98
CA LEU A 54 -4.02 -14.22 7.04
C LEU A 54 -5.08 -14.76 8.01
N LEU A 55 -6.01 -15.55 7.51
CA LEU A 55 -6.99 -16.27 8.32
C LEU A 55 -6.38 -17.57 8.88
N ASP A 56 -6.95 -18.06 9.98
CA ASP A 56 -6.47 -19.29 10.66
C ASP A 56 -6.57 -20.54 9.77
N ASP A 57 -7.47 -20.53 8.77
CA ASP A 57 -7.62 -21.62 7.80
C ASP A 57 -6.65 -21.51 6.60
N GLY A 58 -5.77 -20.51 6.60
CA GLY A 58 -4.74 -20.27 5.58
C GLY A 58 -5.22 -19.47 4.37
N ARG A 59 -6.49 -19.03 4.33
CA ARG A 59 -6.98 -18.10 3.31
C ARG A 59 -6.49 -16.68 3.61
N VAL A 60 -6.54 -15.84 2.57
CA VAL A 60 -6.21 -14.41 2.65
C VAL A 60 -7.45 -13.56 2.42
N VAL A 61 -7.49 -12.39 3.04
CA VAL A 61 -8.52 -11.38 2.84
C VAL A 61 -8.19 -10.58 1.58
N LEU A 62 -9.16 -10.44 0.70
CA LEU A 62 -9.09 -9.71 -0.55
C LEU A 62 -10.34 -8.86 -0.72
N GLU A 63 -10.27 -7.91 -1.64
CA GLU A 63 -11.39 -7.06 -2.02
C GLU A 63 -11.56 -6.95 -3.53
N ARG A 64 -12.75 -6.53 -3.94
CA ARG A 64 -13.08 -6.17 -5.33
C ARG A 64 -13.54 -4.73 -5.34
N GLN A 65 -12.81 -3.86 -6.02
CA GLN A 65 -13.11 -2.44 -6.12
C GLN A 65 -13.07 -1.97 -7.57
N PHE A 66 -14.04 -1.12 -7.97
CA PHE A 66 -14.00 -0.48 -9.28
C PHE A 66 -12.95 0.61 -9.32
N ARG A 67 -11.98 0.47 -10.19
CA ARG A 67 -10.92 1.47 -10.41
C ARG A 67 -11.23 2.30 -11.64
N HIS A 68 -11.77 3.51 -11.41
CA HIS A 68 -12.24 4.40 -12.49
C HIS A 68 -11.22 4.64 -13.61
N PRO A 69 -9.92 4.86 -13.35
CA PRO A 69 -8.95 5.04 -14.43
C PRO A 69 -8.81 3.82 -15.34
N MET A 70 -9.02 2.62 -14.79
CA MET A 70 -8.93 1.34 -15.49
C MET A 70 -10.28 0.88 -16.08
N GLN A 71 -11.39 1.55 -15.69
CA GLN A 71 -12.77 1.21 -16.11
C GLN A 71 -13.14 -0.26 -15.85
N THR A 72 -12.60 -0.83 -14.75
CA THR A 72 -12.85 -2.25 -14.40
C THR A 72 -12.87 -2.47 -12.90
N VAL A 73 -13.51 -3.56 -12.48
CA VAL A 73 -13.44 -4.06 -11.10
C VAL A 73 -12.17 -4.89 -10.97
N MET A 74 -11.32 -4.53 -10.02
CA MET A 74 -10.04 -5.19 -9.76
C MET A 74 -10.13 -6.03 -8.49
N ILE A 75 -9.34 -7.12 -8.45
CA ILE A 75 -9.09 -7.91 -7.25
C ILE A 75 -7.82 -7.37 -6.60
N GLU A 76 -7.91 -6.98 -5.33
CA GLU A 76 -6.82 -6.33 -4.62
C GLU A 76 -6.69 -6.85 -3.19
N PHE A 77 -5.49 -6.73 -2.61
CA PHE A 77 -5.35 -6.73 -1.16
C PHE A 77 -5.86 -5.38 -0.62
N PRO A 78 -6.44 -5.36 0.60
CA PRO A 78 -6.80 -4.12 1.28
C PRO A 78 -5.62 -3.15 1.34
N ALA A 79 -5.87 -1.88 1.03
CA ALA A 79 -4.81 -0.89 0.89
C ALA A 79 -5.35 0.53 0.95
N GLY A 80 -4.70 1.40 1.71
CA GLY A 80 -5.09 2.79 1.79
C GLY A 80 -3.92 3.75 1.95
N LYS A 81 -4.22 5.04 1.84
CA LYS A 81 -3.24 6.12 1.93
C LYS A 81 -2.98 6.49 3.39
N LEU A 82 -1.75 6.90 3.67
CA LEU A 82 -1.42 7.51 4.95
C LEU A 82 -2.09 8.89 5.07
N ASP A 83 -2.67 9.16 6.22
CA ASP A 83 -3.02 10.50 6.63
C ASP A 83 -1.77 11.32 7.01
N GLU A 84 -1.92 12.64 7.09
CA GLU A 84 -0.79 13.52 7.42
C GLU A 84 -0.22 13.19 8.80
N GLY A 85 1.05 12.72 8.82
CA GLY A 85 1.75 12.34 10.04
C GLY A 85 1.34 11.00 10.64
N GLU A 86 0.54 10.21 9.94
CA GLU A 86 0.10 8.88 10.38
C GLU A 86 1.27 7.88 10.32
N ASP A 87 1.37 7.04 11.35
CA ASP A 87 2.30 5.90 11.36
C ASP A 87 1.79 4.79 10.42
N SER A 88 2.71 4.16 9.68
CA SER A 88 2.38 3.14 8.68
C SER A 88 1.63 1.93 9.27
N LEU A 89 1.94 1.49 10.49
CA LEU A 89 1.20 0.40 11.14
C LEU A 89 -0.19 0.86 11.57
N ALA A 90 -0.31 2.08 12.10
CA ALA A 90 -1.61 2.65 12.48
C ALA A 90 -2.53 2.75 11.25
N CYS A 91 -2.01 3.24 10.13
CA CYS A 91 -2.71 3.25 8.84
C CYS A 91 -3.16 1.84 8.43
N ALA A 92 -2.25 0.85 8.47
CA ALA A 92 -2.60 -0.52 8.10
C ALA A 92 -3.70 -1.13 9.00
N GLN A 93 -3.70 -0.79 10.28
CA GLN A 93 -4.74 -1.24 11.23
C GLN A 93 -6.09 -0.58 10.94
N ARG A 94 -6.10 0.72 10.66
CA ARG A 94 -7.28 1.51 10.31
C ARG A 94 -7.89 0.99 9.02
N GLU A 95 -7.11 0.92 7.93
CA GLU A 95 -7.58 0.50 6.61
C GLU A 95 -8.12 -0.94 6.61
N LEU A 96 -7.42 -1.88 7.28
CA LEU A 96 -7.93 -3.24 7.40
C LEU A 96 -9.32 -3.29 8.07
N LEU A 97 -9.52 -2.49 9.12
CA LEU A 97 -10.80 -2.44 9.83
C LEU A 97 -11.88 -1.74 8.99
N GLU A 98 -11.58 -0.57 8.42
CA GLU A 98 -12.52 0.25 7.65
C GLU A 98 -13.01 -0.48 6.41
N GLU A 99 -12.11 -0.98 5.58
CA GLU A 99 -12.45 -1.64 4.32
C GLU A 99 -13.04 -3.04 4.52
N THR A 100 -12.51 -3.82 5.47
CA THR A 100 -12.84 -5.25 5.56
C THR A 100 -13.63 -5.66 6.81
N GLY A 101 -13.65 -4.84 7.84
CA GLY A 101 -14.18 -5.17 9.15
C GLY A 101 -13.26 -6.08 9.98
N TYR A 102 -12.11 -6.50 9.47
CA TYR A 102 -11.17 -7.29 10.24
C TYR A 102 -10.25 -6.41 11.07
N SER A 103 -10.02 -6.82 12.33
CA SER A 103 -8.88 -6.38 13.12
C SER A 103 -7.90 -7.53 13.32
N ALA A 104 -6.62 -7.22 13.59
CA ALA A 104 -5.58 -8.24 13.77
C ALA A 104 -4.83 -8.03 15.08
N ARG A 105 -4.45 -9.12 15.73
CA ARG A 105 -3.64 -9.07 16.96
C ARG A 105 -2.14 -9.00 16.66
N GLU A 106 -1.67 -9.63 15.58
CA GLU A 106 -0.26 -9.70 15.27
C GLU A 106 0.02 -9.13 13.87
N TRP A 107 1.09 -8.33 13.79
CA TRP A 107 1.49 -7.61 12.59
C TRP A 107 2.97 -7.82 12.30
N ALA A 108 3.33 -7.87 11.02
CA ALA A 108 4.71 -7.92 10.60
C ALA A 108 4.93 -7.06 9.37
N PHE A 109 5.88 -6.12 9.46
CA PHE A 109 6.34 -5.35 8.32
C PHE A 109 7.12 -6.28 7.39
N ALA A 110 6.73 -6.34 6.13
CA ALA A 110 7.36 -7.20 5.15
C ALA A 110 8.33 -6.45 4.24
N GLY A 111 8.09 -5.17 3.99
CA GLY A 111 8.95 -4.32 3.18
C GLY A 111 8.19 -3.19 2.49
N ARG A 112 8.85 -2.51 1.57
CA ARG A 112 8.33 -1.34 0.86
C ARG A 112 8.37 -1.55 -0.65
N LEU A 113 7.31 -1.17 -1.32
CA LEU A 113 7.14 -1.18 -2.77
C LEU A 113 7.08 0.28 -3.28
N ALA A 114 7.73 0.56 -4.40
CA ALA A 114 7.55 1.79 -5.16
C ALA A 114 6.90 1.43 -6.52
N PRO A 115 5.57 1.61 -6.68
CA PRO A 115 4.83 1.04 -7.81
C PRO A 115 5.08 1.78 -9.14
N THR A 116 5.32 3.09 -9.09
CA THR A 116 5.31 3.95 -10.28
C THR A 116 6.46 4.96 -10.29
N VAL A 117 7.70 4.50 -10.09
CA VAL A 117 8.91 5.32 -9.88
C VAL A 117 9.20 6.37 -10.95
N ALA A 118 8.57 6.27 -12.12
CA ALA A 118 8.72 7.25 -13.20
C ALA A 118 7.67 8.39 -13.14
N TYR A 119 6.59 8.23 -12.34
CA TYR A 119 5.45 9.14 -12.34
C TYR A 119 5.07 9.66 -10.96
N SER A 120 5.58 9.04 -9.90
CA SER A 120 5.23 9.39 -8.52
C SER A 120 6.37 9.04 -7.57
N ASP A 121 6.42 9.74 -6.44
CA ASP A 121 7.25 9.38 -5.28
C ASP A 121 6.51 8.43 -4.32
N GLU A 122 5.38 7.86 -4.76
CA GLU A 122 4.58 6.91 -3.99
C GLU A 122 5.40 5.73 -3.51
N THR A 123 5.27 5.43 -2.24
CA THR A 123 5.72 4.17 -1.65
C THR A 123 4.56 3.49 -0.93
N ILE A 124 4.52 2.16 -0.98
CA ILE A 124 3.51 1.33 -0.31
C ILE A 124 4.23 0.43 0.68
N ASP A 125 3.94 0.58 1.96
CA ASP A 125 4.42 -0.30 3.01
C ASP A 125 3.55 -1.56 3.06
N ILE A 126 4.18 -2.73 3.00
CA ILE A 126 3.49 -4.02 2.99
C ILE A 126 3.52 -4.62 4.38
N TRP A 127 2.31 -4.86 4.90
CA TRP A 127 2.09 -5.44 6.21
C TRP A 127 1.41 -6.80 6.09
N PHE A 128 1.90 -7.75 6.85
CA PHE A 128 1.16 -8.99 7.13
C PHE A 128 0.41 -8.85 8.45
N ALA A 129 -0.81 -9.37 8.48
CA ALA A 129 -1.67 -9.39 9.65
C ALA A 129 -2.19 -10.82 9.88
N ARG A 130 -2.24 -11.27 11.14
CA ARG A 130 -2.80 -12.57 11.51
C ARG A 130 -3.52 -12.52 12.85
N SER A 131 -4.14 -13.63 13.26
CA SER A 131 -5.06 -13.67 14.42
C SER A 131 -6.18 -12.65 14.21
N LEU A 132 -6.85 -12.76 13.05
CA LEU A 132 -7.87 -11.84 12.61
C LEU A 132 -9.19 -12.07 13.39
N THR A 133 -9.85 -10.97 13.72
CA THR A 133 -11.20 -10.96 14.32
C THR A 133 -12.11 -10.12 13.43
N LEU A 134 -13.23 -10.70 12.98
CA LEU A 134 -14.23 -9.97 12.18
C LEU A 134 -15.12 -9.13 13.10
N GLY A 135 -15.24 -7.86 12.78
CA GLY A 135 -16.13 -6.88 13.39
C GLY A 135 -17.01 -6.19 12.35
N GLU A 136 -17.45 -4.98 12.65
CA GLU A 136 -18.22 -4.15 11.72
C GLU A 136 -17.30 -3.34 10.82
N ARG A 137 -17.62 -3.33 9.53
CA ARG A 137 -16.93 -2.54 8.51
C ARG A 137 -17.42 -1.10 8.53
N GLN A 138 -16.54 -0.14 8.28
CA GLN A 138 -16.84 1.30 8.28
C GLN A 138 -16.21 1.97 7.06
N LEU A 139 -16.80 1.76 5.88
CA LEU A 139 -16.33 2.38 4.64
C LEU A 139 -16.47 3.89 4.67
N ASP A 140 -15.56 4.56 4.03
CA ASP A 140 -15.62 5.99 3.77
C ASP A 140 -16.78 6.35 2.83
N ASP A 141 -17.28 7.60 2.92
CA ASP A 141 -18.33 8.09 2.05
C ASP A 141 -17.91 8.05 0.57
N GLY A 142 -18.68 7.29 -0.22
CA GLY A 142 -18.40 7.10 -1.65
C GLY A 142 -17.48 5.93 -1.98
N GLU A 143 -17.07 5.16 -0.99
CA GLU A 143 -16.30 3.93 -1.19
C GLU A 143 -17.23 2.72 -1.34
N PHE A 144 -17.01 1.95 -2.39
CA PHE A 144 -17.79 0.76 -2.73
C PHE A 144 -16.84 -0.39 -3.06
N LEU A 145 -16.80 -1.40 -2.21
CA LEU A 145 -16.01 -2.60 -2.41
C LEU A 145 -16.68 -3.84 -1.81
N ASP A 146 -16.36 -4.99 -2.37
CA ASP A 146 -16.76 -6.30 -1.88
C ASP A 146 -15.56 -7.00 -1.23
N VAL A 147 -15.70 -7.43 0.03
CA VAL A 147 -14.69 -8.22 0.73
C VAL A 147 -14.96 -9.70 0.53
N PHE A 148 -13.93 -10.45 0.24
CA PHE A 148 -13.99 -11.90 0.13
C PHE A 148 -12.66 -12.54 0.57
N THR A 149 -12.63 -13.86 0.62
CA THR A 149 -11.42 -14.59 1.00
C THR A 149 -11.09 -15.63 -0.05
N ALA A 150 -9.80 -15.86 -0.27
CA ALA A 150 -9.30 -16.86 -1.21
C ALA A 150 -8.13 -17.63 -0.63
N THR A 151 -7.91 -18.83 -1.14
CA THR A 151 -6.68 -19.56 -0.87
C THR A 151 -5.50 -18.92 -1.63
N PRO A 152 -4.28 -19.03 -1.12
CA PRO A 152 -3.10 -18.57 -1.86
C PRO A 152 -2.95 -19.23 -3.24
N ALA A 153 -3.49 -20.44 -3.40
CA ALA A 153 -3.47 -21.14 -4.70
C ALA A 153 -4.44 -20.49 -5.72
N GLU A 154 -5.64 -20.10 -5.29
CA GLU A 154 -6.59 -19.37 -6.13
C GLU A 154 -6.02 -18.01 -6.52
N LEU A 155 -5.48 -17.25 -5.56
CA LEU A 155 -4.86 -15.95 -5.84
C LEU A 155 -3.73 -16.08 -6.88
N ARG A 156 -2.85 -17.08 -6.73
CA ARG A 156 -1.80 -17.33 -7.72
C ARG A 156 -2.37 -17.69 -9.10
N ALA A 157 -3.44 -18.48 -9.15
CA ALA A 157 -4.10 -18.82 -10.41
C ALA A 157 -4.64 -17.57 -11.12
N TRP A 158 -5.28 -16.65 -10.40
CA TRP A 158 -5.76 -15.38 -10.92
C TRP A 158 -4.62 -14.45 -11.37
N CYS A 159 -3.52 -14.41 -10.62
CA CYS A 159 -2.32 -13.66 -11.04
C CYS A 159 -1.76 -14.21 -12.37
N PHE A 160 -1.66 -15.54 -12.50
CA PHE A 160 -1.17 -16.19 -13.70
C PHE A 160 -2.16 -16.08 -14.88
N GLY A 161 -3.44 -16.15 -14.60
CA GLY A 161 -4.53 -16.04 -15.58
C GLY A 161 -4.78 -14.63 -16.09
N GLY A 162 -4.25 -13.60 -15.39
CA GLY A 162 -4.42 -12.20 -15.75
C GLY A 162 -5.71 -11.56 -15.23
N GLU A 163 -6.41 -12.21 -14.29
CA GLU A 163 -7.56 -11.62 -13.58
C GLU A 163 -7.08 -10.63 -12.51
N VAL A 164 -5.93 -10.89 -11.89
CA VAL A 164 -5.22 -9.95 -11.01
C VAL A 164 -4.14 -9.25 -11.80
N ILE A 165 -4.30 -7.96 -12.03
CA ILE A 165 -3.34 -7.11 -12.76
C ILE A 165 -2.82 -5.94 -11.93
N ASP A 166 -3.36 -5.72 -10.74
CA ASP A 166 -2.89 -4.71 -9.81
C ASP A 166 -1.46 -5.04 -9.32
N SER A 167 -0.54 -4.10 -9.48
CA SER A 167 0.88 -4.31 -9.21
C SER A 167 1.17 -4.66 -7.75
N LYS A 168 0.50 -3.98 -6.78
CA LYS A 168 0.71 -4.25 -5.36
C LYS A 168 0.24 -5.66 -4.98
N THR A 169 -0.89 -6.10 -5.54
CA THR A 169 -1.46 -7.43 -5.29
C THR A 169 -0.64 -8.54 -5.93
N LEU A 170 -0.15 -8.34 -7.15
CA LEU A 170 0.80 -9.26 -7.79
C LEU A 170 2.06 -9.45 -6.94
N ILE A 171 2.68 -8.36 -6.49
CA ILE A 171 3.86 -8.39 -5.62
C ILE A 171 3.53 -9.01 -4.26
N GLY A 172 2.39 -8.65 -3.66
CA GLY A 172 1.90 -9.22 -2.40
C GLY A 172 1.71 -10.74 -2.48
N SER A 173 1.19 -11.24 -3.62
CA SER A 173 1.06 -12.68 -3.88
C SER A 173 2.42 -13.39 -3.91
N MET A 174 3.45 -12.77 -4.49
CA MET A 174 4.83 -13.30 -4.48
C MET A 174 5.40 -13.31 -3.06
N TRP A 175 5.20 -12.27 -2.27
CA TRP A 175 5.64 -12.22 -0.88
C TRP A 175 4.94 -13.26 -0.03
N LEU A 176 3.62 -13.40 -0.16
CA LEU A 176 2.85 -14.44 0.50
C LEU A 176 3.43 -15.83 0.22
N GLN A 177 3.73 -16.13 -1.04
CA GLN A 177 4.32 -17.40 -1.44
C GLN A 177 5.69 -17.66 -0.78
N ASN A 178 6.59 -16.68 -0.76
CA ASN A 178 7.91 -16.83 -0.16
C ASN A 178 7.84 -16.96 1.37
N VAL A 179 6.92 -16.23 2.01
CA VAL A 179 6.67 -16.35 3.46
C VAL A 179 6.14 -17.75 3.80
N GLN A 180 5.16 -18.27 3.04
CA GLN A 180 4.61 -19.61 3.25
C GLN A 180 5.61 -20.72 2.97
N ALA A 181 6.52 -20.51 2.02
CA ALA A 181 7.63 -21.44 1.74
C ALA A 181 8.74 -21.41 2.80
N GLY A 182 8.70 -20.45 3.73
CA GLY A 182 9.74 -20.26 4.75
C GLY A 182 11.01 -19.62 4.22
N GLU A 183 11.00 -19.12 2.97
CA GLU A 183 12.13 -18.41 2.35
C GLU A 183 12.32 -17.01 2.97
N TRP A 184 11.23 -16.37 3.35
CA TRP A 184 11.24 -15.03 3.98
C TRP A 184 10.63 -15.09 5.37
N ALA A 185 11.46 -14.83 6.40
CA ALA A 185 11.04 -14.83 7.78
C ALA A 185 10.48 -13.46 8.19
N LEU A 186 9.25 -13.43 8.66
CA LEU A 186 8.62 -12.21 9.18
C LEU A 186 8.88 -12.04 10.68
N GLN A 187 9.08 -10.79 11.10
CA GLN A 187 9.20 -10.41 12.51
C GLN A 187 7.83 -9.98 13.03
N TRP A 188 7.11 -10.92 13.64
CA TRP A 188 5.78 -10.66 14.20
C TRP A 188 5.85 -9.89 15.51
N LYS A 189 4.94 -8.93 15.66
CA LYS A 189 4.75 -8.13 16.88
C LYS A 189 3.27 -8.11 17.23
N ASP A 190 2.96 -8.17 18.50
CA ASP A 190 1.58 -7.90 18.95
C ASP A 190 1.24 -6.44 18.60
N ALA A 191 0.01 -6.23 18.15
CA ALA A 191 -0.52 -4.88 18.04
C ALA A 191 -0.46 -4.29 19.46
N ALA A 192 0.41 -3.31 19.68
CA ALA A 192 0.30 -2.48 20.87
C ALA A 192 -1.12 -1.93 20.84
N ALA A 193 -1.88 -2.10 21.94
CA ALA A 193 -3.21 -1.54 22.05
C ALA A 193 -3.13 -0.08 21.61
N SER A 194 -3.76 0.21 20.48
CA SER A 194 -3.74 1.56 19.89
C SER A 194 -4.28 2.54 20.94
N PRO A 195 -3.64 3.70 21.19
CA PRO A 195 -4.12 4.66 22.16
C PRO A 195 -5.45 5.34 21.78
N LEU A 196 -6.16 4.87 20.76
CA LEU A 196 -7.37 5.47 20.24
C LEU A 196 -8.68 5.04 20.94
N ALA A 197 -8.62 4.26 22.01
CA ALA A 197 -9.79 4.02 22.88
C ALA A 197 -9.68 4.85 24.16
N GLY A 198 -10.11 6.11 24.11
CA GLY A 198 -10.43 6.86 25.31
C GLY A 198 -9.66 8.16 25.56
N GLN A 199 -9.98 9.21 24.83
CA GLN A 199 -9.97 10.57 25.37
C GLN A 199 -11.14 11.37 24.79
N SER A 200 -12.33 11.16 25.36
CA SER A 200 -13.31 12.23 25.45
C SER A 200 -12.75 13.24 26.45
N ALA A 201 -12.27 14.36 25.95
CA ALA A 201 -11.91 15.48 26.77
C ALA A 201 -13.16 16.12 27.42
N PRO A 202 -13.01 16.73 28.61
CA PRO A 202 -14.09 17.34 29.39
C PRO A 202 -14.65 18.61 28.75
#